data_54cc7243337876d367f3949947b0f093
#
_entry.id   54cc7243337876d367f3949947b0f093
#
_cell.length_a   1.000
_cell.length_b   1.000
_cell.length_c   1.000
_cell.angle_alpha   90.00
_cell.angle_beta   90.00
_cell.angle_gamma   90.00
#
_symmetry.space_group_name_H-M   'P 1'
#
loop_
_entity.id
_entity.type
_entity.pdbx_description
1 polymer ?
#
loop_
_entity_poly.entity_id
_entity_poly.type
_entity_poly.pdbx_seq_one_letter_code
_entity_poly.pdbx_strand_id
1 'polypeptide(L)'
;MDKPESMKVGSADDLLQLVSFNIGDEEFGVDILQVQEINRMLDITRVPNAPEYVDGVINLRGKVIPIVTLRRRFGMTRKERDKHTRIVVVELSGQVVGFVVDAVSEVLRISREVTEPPPSIVGGVREEYITGVGKLPDRLLILLDLEKVLTSEEGGHLKEVA
;
A
#
# COMPACT_ATOMS: atom_id res chain seq x y z
N MET A 1 30.27 -15.26 17.10
CA MET A 1 29.66 -14.78 17.10
C MET A 1 29.25 -14.22 16.80
N ASP A 2 29.10 -14.56 16.64
CA ASP A 2 28.41 -14.13 16.45
C ASP A 2 27.74 -13.62 16.32
N LYS A 3 27.81 -13.75 16.20
CA LYS A 3 27.08 -13.30 16.15
C LYS A 3 26.55 -12.72 16.09
N PRO A 4 26.77 -12.90 16.23
CA PRO A 4 26.11 -12.36 16.11
C PRO A 4 25.71 -11.77 15.65
N GLU A 5 25.87 -12.15 15.49
CA GLU A 5 25.31 -11.69 15.24
C GLU A 5 24.54 -11.16 15.03
N SER A 6 24.97 -11.59 15.02
CA SER A 6 24.12 -11.17 15.07
C SER A 6 23.80 -10.61 15.15
N MET A 7 23.98 -10.77 15.26
CA MET A 7 23.59 -10.23 15.61
C MET A 7 23.51 -9.45 15.41
N LYS A 8 23.68 -9.45 15.33
CA LYS A 8 23.64 -8.85 15.20
C LYS A 8 23.20 -7.92 14.96
N VAL A 9 23.49 -7.77 15.74
CA VAL A 9 23.06 -6.71 15.34
C VAL A 9 21.84 -6.24 14.81
N GLY A 10 21.07 -5.79 15.43
CA GLY A 10 20.01 -5.39 14.64
C GLY A 10 20.40 -5.55 13.21
N SER A 11 20.38 -6.75 12.75
CA SER A 11 20.68 -6.96 11.37
C SER A 11 19.61 -6.26 10.53
N ALA A 12 19.92 -5.92 9.29
CA ALA A 12 18.97 -5.34 8.40
C ALA A 12 17.73 -6.23 8.21
N ASP A 13 17.90 -7.54 8.42
CA ASP A 13 16.80 -8.50 8.27
C ASP A 13 15.76 -8.37 9.37
N ASP A 14 16.11 -7.77 10.50
CA ASP A 14 15.19 -7.59 11.60
C ASP A 14 14.40 -6.28 11.51
N LEU A 15 14.69 -5.49 10.50
CA LEU A 15 14.01 -4.22 10.29
C LEU A 15 13.09 -4.28 9.08
N LEU A 16 11.92 -3.73 9.26
CA LEU A 16 11.01 -3.49 8.15
C LEU A 16 11.23 -2.06 7.67
N GLN A 17 11.46 -1.90 6.38
CA GLN A 17 11.56 -0.58 5.78
C GLN A 17 10.29 -0.32 5.00
N LEU A 18 9.58 0.71 5.38
CA LEU A 18 8.23 0.94 4.93
C LEU A 18 8.04 2.36 4.42
N VAL A 19 7.21 2.51 3.40
CA VAL A 19 6.65 3.80 3.06
C VAL A 19 5.31 3.88 3.77
N SER A 20 5.11 4.94 4.56
CA SER A 20 3.84 5.10 5.25
C SER A 20 2.97 6.13 4.54
N PHE A 21 1.68 5.86 4.51
CA PHE A 21 0.71 6.76 3.91
C PHE A 21 -0.58 6.72 4.70
N ASN A 22 -1.42 7.73 4.50
CA ASN A 22 -2.66 7.86 5.22
C ASN A 22 -3.85 7.65 4.32
N ILE A 23 -4.85 6.97 4.84
CA ILE A 23 -6.16 6.87 4.24
C ILE A 23 -7.15 7.08 5.38
N GLY A 24 -7.92 8.17 5.32
CA GLY A 24 -8.76 8.55 6.44
C GLY A 24 -7.93 8.84 7.66
N ASP A 25 -8.35 8.31 8.79
CA ASP A 25 -7.67 8.53 10.06
C ASP A 25 -6.60 7.48 10.35
N GLU A 26 -6.38 6.55 9.43
CA GLU A 26 -5.47 5.43 9.65
C GLU A 26 -4.18 5.62 8.87
N GLU A 27 -3.09 5.15 9.46
CA GLU A 27 -1.79 5.15 8.79
C GLU A 27 -1.42 3.72 8.39
N PHE A 28 -0.98 3.58 7.15
CA PHE A 28 -0.64 2.29 6.57
C PHE A 28 0.83 2.28 6.18
N GLY A 29 1.42 1.09 6.15
CA GLY A 29 2.79 0.92 5.69
C GLY A 29 2.87 -0.18 4.66
N VAL A 30 3.71 0.03 3.65
CA VAL A 30 3.99 -0.97 2.62
C VAL A 30 5.49 -1.10 2.45
N ASP A 31 5.93 -2.29 2.02
CA ASP A 31 7.34 -2.57 1.83
C ASP A 31 7.94 -1.60 0.82
N ILE A 32 8.99 -0.89 1.24
CA ILE A 32 9.64 0.09 0.37
C ILE A 32 10.20 -0.55 -0.91
N LEU A 33 10.55 -1.84 -0.86
CA LEU A 33 11.09 -2.52 -2.03
C LEU A 33 10.05 -2.70 -3.14
N GLN A 34 8.77 -2.62 -2.80
CA GLN A 34 7.70 -2.70 -3.79
C GLN A 34 7.40 -1.35 -4.43
N VAL A 35 7.80 -0.26 -3.80
CA VAL A 35 7.46 1.08 -4.27
C VAL A 35 8.47 1.52 -5.32
N GLN A 36 7.99 1.79 -6.52
CA GLN A 36 8.83 2.31 -7.60
C GLN A 36 8.95 3.82 -7.52
N GLU A 37 7.82 4.50 -7.29
CA GLU A 37 7.83 5.95 -7.20
C GLU A 37 6.54 6.44 -6.55
N ILE A 38 6.56 7.68 -6.12
CA ILE A 38 5.41 8.35 -5.53
C ILE A 38 5.17 9.60 -6.36
N ASN A 39 3.98 9.69 -6.95
CA ASN A 39 3.64 10.77 -7.87
C ASN A 39 2.49 11.61 -7.34
N ARG A 40 2.48 12.87 -7.76
CA ARG A 40 1.30 13.69 -7.62
C ARG A 40 0.21 13.13 -8.52
N MET A 41 -1.02 13.54 -8.25
CA MET A 41 -2.13 13.08 -9.09
C MET A 41 -1.92 13.47 -10.54
N LEU A 42 -2.22 12.52 -11.41
CA LEU A 42 -2.19 12.69 -12.86
C LEU A 42 -3.60 12.47 -13.40
N ASP A 43 -3.82 12.89 -14.64
CA ASP A 43 -5.10 12.65 -15.27
C ASP A 43 -5.34 11.16 -15.46
N ILE A 44 -6.52 10.71 -15.07
CA ILE A 44 -6.89 9.31 -15.14
C ILE A 44 -7.90 9.13 -16.25
N THR A 45 -7.62 8.19 -17.15
CA THR A 45 -8.55 7.81 -18.22
C THR A 45 -9.38 6.64 -17.72
N ARG A 46 -10.69 6.80 -17.68
CA ARG A 46 -11.59 5.76 -17.20
C ARG A 46 -11.63 4.61 -18.19
N VAL A 47 -11.72 3.40 -17.64
CA VAL A 47 -11.82 2.17 -18.42
C VAL A 47 -13.23 1.60 -18.23
N PRO A 48 -14.01 1.43 -19.32
CA PRO A 48 -15.34 0.84 -19.20
C PRO A 48 -15.28 -0.59 -18.68
N ASN A 49 -16.26 -0.95 -17.87
CA ASN A 49 -16.41 -2.30 -17.31
C ASN A 49 -15.27 -2.76 -16.39
N ALA A 50 -14.47 -1.82 -15.90
CA ALA A 50 -13.45 -2.14 -14.90
C ALA A 50 -14.12 -2.33 -13.54
N PRO A 51 -13.47 -3.05 -12.59
CA PRO A 51 -13.98 -3.15 -11.23
C PRO A 51 -14.16 -1.78 -10.59
N GLU A 52 -15.09 -1.66 -9.65
CA GLU A 52 -15.41 -0.38 -9.02
C GLU A 52 -14.20 0.32 -8.40
N TYR A 53 -13.30 -0.45 -7.81
CA TYR A 53 -12.14 0.13 -7.14
C TYR A 53 -11.06 0.60 -8.11
N VAL A 54 -11.17 0.25 -9.40
CA VAL A 54 -10.24 0.70 -10.42
C VAL A 54 -10.77 2.01 -11.01
N ASP A 55 -10.04 3.11 -10.76
CA ASP A 55 -10.42 4.42 -11.29
C ASP A 55 -10.23 4.51 -12.80
N GLY A 56 -9.26 3.77 -13.33
CA GLY A 56 -8.92 3.82 -14.74
C GLY A 56 -7.43 3.57 -14.90
N VAL A 57 -6.84 4.24 -15.87
CA VAL A 57 -5.40 4.11 -16.15
C VAL A 57 -4.76 5.47 -16.29
N ILE A 58 -3.45 5.53 -16.05
CA ILE A 58 -2.67 6.73 -16.33
C ILE A 58 -1.60 6.38 -17.36
N ASN A 59 -1.10 7.41 -18.03
CA ASN A 59 0.07 7.28 -18.89
C ASN A 59 1.26 7.82 -18.12
N LEU A 60 2.15 6.93 -17.72
CA LEU A 60 3.34 7.29 -16.97
C LEU A 60 4.56 7.02 -17.85
N ARG A 61 5.08 8.07 -18.45
CA ARG A 61 6.24 7.99 -19.34
C ARG A 61 6.06 6.93 -20.44
N GLY A 62 4.88 6.92 -21.06
CA GLY A 62 4.56 6.01 -22.15
C GLY A 62 4.05 4.64 -21.74
N LYS A 63 3.97 4.38 -20.44
CA LYS A 63 3.40 3.12 -19.95
C LYS A 63 2.00 3.37 -19.43
N VAL A 64 1.09 2.48 -19.77
CA VAL A 64 -0.29 2.52 -19.27
C VAL A 64 -0.34 1.73 -17.98
N ILE A 65 -0.71 2.41 -16.89
CA ILE A 65 -0.69 1.83 -15.55
C ILE A 65 -2.09 1.91 -14.95
N PRO A 66 -2.65 0.78 -14.48
CA PRO A 66 -3.96 0.81 -13.82
C PRO A 66 -3.85 1.52 -12.47
N ILE A 67 -4.91 2.23 -12.12
CA ILE A 67 -4.99 3.01 -10.88
C ILE A 67 -6.10 2.44 -10.00
N VAL A 68 -5.73 2.07 -8.78
CA VAL A 68 -6.66 1.53 -7.79
C VAL A 68 -6.81 2.54 -6.67
N THR A 69 -8.06 2.86 -6.33
CA THR A 69 -8.35 3.73 -5.20
C THR A 69 -8.51 2.86 -3.97
N LEU A 70 -7.57 2.94 -3.04
CA LEU A 70 -7.60 2.11 -1.84
C LEU A 70 -8.84 2.38 -0.99
N ARG A 71 -9.31 3.61 -0.92
CA ARG A 71 -10.55 3.90 -0.20
C ARG A 71 -11.71 3.05 -0.69
N ARG A 72 -11.85 2.91 -1.99
CA ARG A 72 -12.90 2.08 -2.56
C ARG A 72 -12.67 0.61 -2.28
N ARG A 73 -11.43 0.18 -2.41
CA ARG A 73 -11.08 -1.22 -2.17
C ARG A 73 -11.36 -1.64 -0.74
N PHE A 74 -11.20 -0.71 0.20
CA PHE A 74 -11.46 -0.96 1.61
C PHE A 74 -12.90 -0.64 2.02
N GLY A 75 -13.73 -0.21 1.09
CA GLY A 75 -15.12 0.13 1.40
C GLY A 75 -15.29 1.42 2.16
N MET A 76 -14.33 2.30 2.09
CA MET A 76 -14.38 3.59 2.78
C MET A 76 -15.11 4.63 1.96
N THR A 77 -15.59 5.68 2.65
CA THR A 77 -16.27 6.80 2.02
C THR A 77 -15.35 7.50 1.04
N ARG A 78 -15.91 7.89 -0.10
CA ARG A 78 -15.15 8.62 -1.11
C ARG A 78 -14.68 9.96 -0.56
N LYS A 79 -13.47 10.35 -0.97
CA LYS A 79 -12.89 11.64 -0.63
C LYS A 79 -12.42 12.32 -1.90
N GLU A 80 -12.67 13.63 -2.01
CA GLU A 80 -12.17 14.39 -3.14
C GLU A 80 -10.66 14.52 -3.05
N ARG A 81 -10.02 14.55 -4.21
CA ARG A 81 -8.58 14.75 -4.29
C ARG A 81 -8.21 16.16 -3.88
N ASP A 82 -7.10 16.29 -3.18
CA ASP A 82 -6.60 17.58 -2.77
C ASP A 82 -5.08 17.63 -2.99
N LYS A 83 -4.44 18.67 -2.48
CA LYS A 83 -3.00 18.86 -2.71
C LYS A 83 -2.12 17.78 -2.07
N HIS A 84 -2.67 16.99 -1.15
CA HIS A 84 -1.93 15.93 -0.46
C HIS A 84 -2.09 14.58 -1.13
N THR A 85 -3.10 14.42 -1.97
CA THR A 85 -3.38 13.14 -2.64
C THR A 85 -2.19 12.72 -3.50
N ARG A 86 -1.83 11.43 -3.42
CA ARG A 86 -0.67 10.90 -4.14
C ARG A 86 -1.02 9.57 -4.79
N ILE A 87 -0.23 9.23 -5.81
CA ILE A 87 -0.26 7.91 -6.40
C ILE A 87 1.02 7.20 -6.00
N VAL A 88 0.89 6.08 -5.30
CA VAL A 88 2.01 5.24 -4.95
C VAL A 88 2.11 4.15 -6.02
N VAL A 89 3.15 4.21 -6.84
CA VAL A 89 3.35 3.27 -7.93
C VAL A 89 4.19 2.12 -7.42
N VAL A 90 3.66 0.91 -7.55
CA VAL A 90 4.32 -0.29 -7.04
C VAL A 90 4.42 -1.34 -8.12
N GLU A 91 5.33 -2.28 -7.94
CA GLU A 91 5.43 -3.46 -8.78
C GLU A 91 5.11 -4.68 -7.95
N LEU A 92 4.12 -5.45 -8.38
CA LEU A 92 3.63 -6.63 -7.68
C LEU A 92 3.57 -7.78 -8.68
N SER A 93 4.38 -8.81 -8.45
CA SER A 93 4.39 -10.00 -9.31
C SER A 93 4.52 -9.65 -10.80
N GLY A 94 5.40 -8.69 -11.09
CA GLY A 94 5.68 -8.28 -12.46
C GLY A 94 4.69 -7.28 -13.05
N GLN A 95 3.67 -6.89 -12.29
CA GLN A 95 2.68 -5.92 -12.74
C GLN A 95 2.85 -4.59 -12.01
N VAL A 96 2.86 -3.50 -12.75
CA VAL A 96 2.96 -2.17 -12.18
C VAL A 96 1.57 -1.59 -11.98
N VAL A 97 1.29 -1.12 -10.79
CA VAL A 97 -0.03 -0.60 -10.39
C VAL A 97 0.17 0.67 -9.59
N GLY A 98 -0.72 1.64 -9.76
CA GLY A 98 -0.72 2.83 -8.92
C GLY A 98 -1.86 2.80 -7.92
N PHE A 99 -1.56 3.12 -6.68
CA PHE A 99 -2.57 3.20 -5.62
C PHE A 99 -2.77 4.65 -5.22
N VAL A 100 -4.01 5.10 -5.21
CA VAL A 100 -4.33 6.45 -4.74
C VAL A 100 -4.47 6.42 -3.24
N VAL A 101 -3.71 7.29 -2.57
CA VAL A 101 -3.73 7.44 -1.11
C VAL A 101 -4.01 8.90 -0.76
N ASP A 102 -4.50 9.14 0.45
CA ASP A 102 -4.85 10.50 0.89
C ASP A 102 -3.61 11.39 1.04
N ALA A 103 -2.54 10.81 1.54
CA ALA A 103 -1.28 11.52 1.73
C ALA A 103 -0.17 10.51 2.00
N VAL A 104 1.05 10.87 1.64
CA VAL A 104 2.23 10.07 2.01
C VAL A 104 2.90 10.75 3.18
N SER A 105 3.20 9.99 4.22
CA SER A 105 3.80 10.52 5.43
C SER A 105 5.32 10.47 5.41
N GLU A 106 5.89 9.29 5.47
CA GLU A 106 7.34 9.18 5.63
C GLU A 106 7.84 7.77 5.32
N VAL A 107 9.15 7.64 5.29
CA VAL A 107 9.79 6.33 5.22
C VAL A 107 10.13 5.94 6.65
N LEU A 108 9.69 4.77 7.06
CA LEU A 108 9.88 4.27 8.42
C LEU A 108 10.73 3.01 8.44
N ARG A 109 11.49 2.87 9.50
CA ARG A 109 12.18 1.63 9.82
C ARG A 109 11.69 1.18 11.18
N ILE A 110 11.09 0.01 11.24
CA ILE A 110 10.60 -0.53 12.49
C ILE A 110 11.10 -1.95 12.68
N SER A 111 11.31 -2.33 13.93
CA SER A 111 11.71 -3.69 14.26
C SER A 111 10.52 -4.63 14.07
N ARG A 112 10.78 -5.82 13.55
CA ARG A 112 9.74 -6.85 13.45
C ARG A 112 9.17 -7.19 14.82
N GLU A 113 9.96 -6.97 15.87
CA GLU A 113 9.53 -7.26 17.24
C GLU A 113 8.36 -6.41 17.71
N VAL A 114 8.17 -5.22 17.12
CA VAL A 114 7.05 -4.36 17.50
C VAL A 114 5.81 -4.61 16.65
N THR A 115 5.82 -5.66 15.84
CA THR A 115 4.67 -6.01 15.02
C THR A 115 3.88 -7.15 15.64
N GLU A 116 2.57 -7.13 15.41
CA GLU A 116 1.66 -8.18 15.88
C GLU A 116 0.76 -8.62 14.73
N PRO A 117 0.24 -9.86 14.79
CA PRO A 117 -0.77 -10.28 13.84
C PRO A 117 -2.00 -9.39 13.91
N PRO A 118 -2.71 -9.18 12.82
CA PRO A 118 -3.87 -8.31 12.83
C PRO A 118 -5.07 -8.95 13.50
N PRO A 119 -5.92 -8.18 14.20
CA PRO A 119 -7.25 -8.65 14.53
C PRO A 119 -8.07 -8.76 13.24
N SER A 120 -9.29 -9.31 13.33
CA SER A 120 -10.12 -9.57 12.15
C SER A 120 -10.32 -8.33 11.27
N ILE A 121 -10.48 -7.17 11.89
CA ILE A 121 -10.66 -5.91 11.18
C ILE A 121 -9.86 -4.85 11.91
N VAL A 122 -9.06 -4.08 11.17
CA VAL A 122 -8.28 -2.97 11.70
C VAL A 122 -8.56 -1.75 10.84
N GLY A 123 -9.02 -0.66 11.47
CA GLY A 123 -9.30 0.57 10.74
C GLY A 123 -10.28 0.41 9.60
N GLY A 124 -11.19 -0.56 9.70
CA GLY A 124 -12.14 -0.85 8.64
C GLY A 124 -11.58 -1.74 7.53
N VAL A 125 -10.32 -2.15 7.63
CA VAL A 125 -9.67 -2.98 6.62
C VAL A 125 -9.69 -4.44 7.05
N ARG A 126 -10.03 -5.33 6.13
CA ARG A 126 -10.13 -6.76 6.41
C ARG A 126 -8.76 -7.37 6.63
N GLU A 127 -8.67 -8.32 7.57
CA GLU A 127 -7.38 -8.92 7.91
C GLU A 127 -6.69 -9.59 6.72
N GLU A 128 -7.45 -10.02 5.72
CA GLU A 128 -6.83 -10.66 4.55
C GLU A 128 -5.91 -9.73 3.77
N TYR A 129 -6.05 -8.42 3.96
CA TYR A 129 -5.19 -7.43 3.31
C TYR A 129 -4.03 -6.99 4.19
N ILE A 130 -3.96 -7.48 5.43
CA ILE A 130 -3.05 -6.98 6.44
C ILE A 130 -2.03 -8.04 6.80
N THR A 131 -0.74 -7.70 6.76
CA THR A 131 0.30 -8.61 7.20
C THR A 131 0.54 -8.53 8.71
N GLY A 132 0.20 -7.40 9.31
CA GLY A 132 0.38 -7.18 10.72
C GLY A 132 0.10 -5.76 11.11
N VAL A 133 0.27 -5.47 12.38
CA VAL A 133 0.12 -4.13 12.92
C VAL A 133 1.41 -3.77 13.64
N GLY A 134 2.02 -2.66 13.24
CA GLY A 134 3.22 -2.16 13.90
C GLY A 134 2.82 -1.23 15.04
N LYS A 135 3.40 -1.46 16.21
CA LYS A 135 3.14 -0.63 17.38
C LYS A 135 4.24 0.39 17.51
N LEU A 136 3.92 1.62 17.16
CA LEU A 136 4.84 2.76 17.34
C LEU A 136 4.59 3.39 18.69
N PRO A 137 5.54 4.19 19.20
CA PRO A 137 5.36 4.79 20.54
C PRO A 137 4.09 5.62 20.69
N ASP A 138 3.65 6.26 19.62
CA ASP A 138 2.54 7.21 19.67
C ASP A 138 1.35 6.79 18.80
N ARG A 139 1.43 5.68 18.07
CA ARG A 139 0.35 5.30 17.15
C ARG A 139 0.53 3.89 16.63
N LEU A 140 -0.46 3.41 15.90
CA LEU A 140 -0.41 2.10 15.24
C LEU A 140 -0.20 2.30 13.74
N LEU A 141 0.51 1.37 13.13
CA LEU A 141 0.77 1.36 11.71
C LEU A 141 0.21 0.06 11.14
N ILE A 142 -0.70 0.14 10.20
CA ILE A 142 -1.33 -1.05 9.60
C ILE A 142 -0.48 -1.48 8.42
N LEU A 143 0.09 -2.68 8.48
CA LEU A 143 0.98 -3.18 7.44
C LEU A 143 0.15 -3.90 6.37
N LEU A 144 0.20 -3.41 5.15
CA LEU A 144 -0.60 -3.93 4.06
C LEU A 144 0.16 -4.93 3.21
N ASP A 145 -0.55 -5.94 2.77
CA ASP A 145 -0.09 -6.85 1.73
C ASP A 145 -0.78 -6.45 0.44
N LEU A 146 -0.09 -5.65 -0.36
CA LEU A 146 -0.68 -5.12 -1.59
C LEU A 146 -1.00 -6.21 -2.60
N GLU A 147 -0.25 -7.30 -2.60
CA GLU A 147 -0.58 -8.41 -3.48
C GLU A 147 -1.93 -9.01 -3.13
N LYS A 148 -2.22 -9.14 -1.84
CA LYS A 148 -3.51 -9.66 -1.41
C LYS A 148 -4.67 -8.71 -1.74
N VAL A 149 -4.39 -7.42 -1.72
CA VAL A 149 -5.37 -6.42 -2.15
C VAL A 149 -5.76 -6.68 -3.60
N LEU A 150 -4.81 -7.08 -4.45
CA LEU A 150 -5.05 -7.32 -5.87
C LEU A 150 -5.46 -8.74 -6.20
N THR A 151 -5.03 -9.73 -5.43
CA THR A 151 -5.26 -11.15 -5.77
C THR A 151 -6.53 -11.72 -5.18
N SER A 152 -7.31 -10.94 -4.46
CA SER A 152 -8.64 -11.37 -4.06
C SER A 152 -9.48 -11.58 -5.32
N GLU A 153 -10.65 -12.18 -5.17
CA GLU A 153 -11.52 -12.48 -6.29
C GLU A 153 -11.73 -11.30 -7.23
N GLU A 154 -11.95 -10.12 -6.65
CA GLU A 154 -12.14 -8.90 -7.45
C GLU A 154 -10.84 -8.42 -8.08
N GLY A 155 -9.72 -8.61 -7.38
CA GLY A 155 -8.42 -8.19 -7.87
C GLY A 155 -7.98 -8.93 -9.12
N GLY A 156 -8.50 -10.14 -9.35
CA GLY A 156 -8.16 -10.89 -10.55
C GLY A 156 -8.53 -10.20 -11.84
N HIS A 157 -9.50 -9.31 -11.81
CA HIS A 157 -9.94 -8.57 -12.99
C HIS A 157 -8.99 -7.45 -13.39
N LEU A 158 -8.06 -7.10 -12.52
CA LEU A 158 -7.16 -5.99 -12.79
C LEU A 158 -6.28 -6.23 -14.00
N LYS A 159 -5.89 -7.47 -14.24
CA LYS A 159 -5.04 -7.82 -15.38
C LYS A 159 -5.72 -7.52 -16.72
N GLU A 160 -7.02 -7.53 -16.76
CA GLU A 160 -7.77 -7.24 -17.97
C GLU A 160 -7.79 -5.74 -18.30
N VAL A 161 -7.56 -4.91 -17.29
CA VAL A 161 -7.54 -3.46 -17.44
C VAL A 161 -6.22 -2.99 -18.03
N ALA A 162 -5.15 -3.59 -17.61
CA ALA A 162 -3.81 -3.23 -18.05
C ALA A 162 -3.38 -3.98 -19.30
#